data_63d5e0f8a65993b0d45bc0629540b061
#
_entry.id   63d5e0f8a65993b0d45bc0629540b061
#
_cell.length_a   1.000
_cell.length_b   1.000
_cell.length_c   1.000
_cell.angle_alpha   90.00
_cell.angle_beta   90.00
_cell.angle_gamma   90.00
#
_symmetry.space_group_name_H-M   'P 1'
#
loop_
_entity.id
_entity.type
_entity.pdbx_description
1 polymer ?
#
loop_
_entity_poly.entity_id
_entity_poly.type
_entity_poly.pdbx_seq_one_letter_code
_entity_poly.pdbx_strand_id
1 'polypeptide(L)'
;MSENPSVVLVQKRVSEVVEKATGLRVVSVDKLEGIDSLRPVFIVDAEMDNHSIEMKNWATNDVSVDVWYYGRSTADCKQVGDMLHNLFDQPLRIGGVIVTPDSHNAFVASEYVLSFSMNISYLSTIDTAKQDITMGDVPHITDHNTDKMGEIIAHNMIIKEELTNGSY
;
A
#
# COMPACT_ATOMS: atom_id res chain seq x y z
N MET A 1 -20.97 -13.49 3.12
CA MET A 1 -19.58 -13.80 2.72
C MET A 1 -18.69 -12.73 3.32
N SER A 2 -17.71 -13.09 4.10
CA SER A 2 -16.70 -12.11 4.55
C SER A 2 -15.81 -11.79 3.36
N GLU A 3 -15.79 -10.55 2.95
CA GLU A 3 -14.89 -10.06 1.92
C GLU A 3 -13.45 -10.14 2.44
N ASN A 4 -12.55 -10.78 1.68
CA ASN A 4 -11.14 -10.80 2.05
C ASN A 4 -10.63 -9.36 2.05
N PRO A 5 -9.85 -8.95 3.06
CA PRO A 5 -9.24 -7.63 3.05
C PRO A 5 -8.41 -7.43 1.78
N SER A 6 -8.51 -6.25 1.19
CA SER A 6 -7.66 -5.78 0.11
C SER A 6 -6.96 -4.49 0.55
N VAL A 7 -5.89 -4.09 -0.13
CA VAL A 7 -5.18 -2.82 0.17
C VAL A 7 -6.14 -1.64 0.15
N VAL A 8 -7.04 -1.61 -0.86
CA VAL A 8 -8.07 -0.56 -0.98
C VAL A 8 -9.01 -0.56 0.23
N LEU A 9 -9.40 -1.74 0.72
CA LEU A 9 -10.26 -1.85 1.89
C LEU A 9 -9.53 -1.44 3.18
N VAL A 10 -8.24 -1.77 3.29
CA VAL A 10 -7.37 -1.31 4.39
C VAL A 10 -7.31 0.21 4.39
N GLN A 11 -6.95 0.83 3.27
CA GLN A 11 -6.86 2.29 3.11
C GLN A 11 -8.18 2.98 3.45
N LYS A 12 -9.29 2.48 2.91
CA LYS A 12 -10.63 2.99 3.19
C LYS A 12 -10.95 2.92 4.68
N ARG A 13 -10.66 1.77 5.32
CA ARG A 13 -10.98 1.58 6.72
C ARG A 13 -10.15 2.48 7.64
N VAL A 14 -8.87 2.62 7.36
CA VAL A 14 -7.99 3.54 8.09
C VAL A 14 -8.49 4.98 7.94
N SER A 15 -8.83 5.40 6.72
CA SER A 15 -9.41 6.72 6.46
C SER A 15 -10.68 6.99 7.27
N GLU A 16 -11.63 6.05 7.27
CA GLU A 16 -12.87 6.15 8.05
C GLU A 16 -12.62 6.28 9.56
N VAL A 17 -11.64 5.52 10.09
CA VAL A 17 -11.30 5.54 11.51
C VAL A 17 -10.66 6.87 11.88
N VAL A 18 -9.76 7.40 11.05
CA VAL A 18 -9.12 8.70 11.24
C VAL A 18 -10.17 9.83 11.16
N GLU A 19 -11.03 9.84 10.15
CA GLU A 19 -12.10 10.83 10.02
C GLU A 19 -13.06 10.83 11.21
N LYS A 20 -13.46 9.64 11.66
CA LYS A 20 -14.36 9.49 12.80
C LYS A 20 -13.72 9.96 14.12
N ALA A 21 -12.43 9.68 14.31
CA ALA A 21 -11.72 10.04 15.53
C ALA A 21 -11.42 11.55 15.61
N THR A 22 -11.16 12.19 14.48
CA THR A 22 -10.70 13.58 14.42
C THR A 22 -11.75 14.58 13.99
N GLY A 23 -12.77 14.13 13.28
CA GLY A 23 -13.75 15.01 12.60
C GLY A 23 -13.16 15.75 11.39
N LEU A 24 -11.92 15.46 11.01
CA LEU A 24 -11.23 16.07 9.87
C LEU A 24 -11.33 15.18 8.64
N ARG A 25 -11.28 15.80 7.47
CA ARG A 25 -11.37 15.07 6.20
C ARG A 25 -10.07 14.36 5.87
N VAL A 26 -10.19 13.19 5.27
CA VAL A 26 -9.13 12.51 4.54
C VAL A 26 -9.30 12.81 3.04
N VAL A 27 -8.24 13.24 2.39
CA VAL A 27 -8.23 13.52 0.95
C VAL A 27 -7.30 12.55 0.23
N SER A 28 -7.52 12.39 -1.07
CA SER A 28 -6.67 11.54 -1.91
C SER A 28 -5.28 12.16 -2.10
N VAL A 29 -4.27 11.31 -2.26
CA VAL A 29 -2.90 11.69 -2.61
C VAL A 29 -2.84 12.57 -3.87
N ASP A 30 -3.75 12.38 -4.82
CA ASP A 30 -3.84 13.17 -6.05
C ASP A 30 -4.13 14.66 -5.82
N LYS A 31 -4.56 15.03 -4.59
CA LYS A 31 -4.89 16.41 -4.22
C LYS A 31 -3.78 17.14 -3.47
N LEU A 32 -2.54 16.70 -3.59
CA LEU A 32 -1.39 17.37 -2.98
C LEU A 32 -1.20 18.81 -3.46
N GLU A 33 -1.56 19.10 -4.71
CA GLU A 33 -1.61 20.49 -5.19
C GLU A 33 -2.69 21.27 -4.44
N GLY A 34 -2.26 22.34 -3.76
CA GLY A 34 -3.17 23.20 -2.97
C GLY A 34 -3.54 22.66 -1.60
N ILE A 35 -2.86 21.61 -1.10
CA ILE A 35 -3.10 21.01 0.21
C ILE A 35 -3.07 22.04 1.36
N ASP A 36 -2.21 23.04 1.25
CA ASP A 36 -2.09 24.11 2.27
C ASP A 36 -3.38 24.88 2.49
N SER A 37 -4.21 25.03 1.46
CA SER A 37 -5.52 25.69 1.57
C SER A 37 -6.57 24.83 2.28
N LEU A 38 -6.32 23.51 2.41
CA LEU A 38 -7.22 22.53 3.01
C LEU A 38 -6.88 22.23 4.48
N ARG A 39 -5.77 22.75 5.01
CA ARG A 39 -5.33 22.50 6.40
C ARG A 39 -6.37 22.91 7.44
N PRO A 40 -6.64 22.10 8.47
CA PRO A 40 -6.02 20.81 8.78
C PRO A 40 -6.68 19.67 7.99
N VAL A 41 -5.87 18.74 7.49
CA VAL A 41 -6.37 17.65 6.62
C VAL A 41 -5.46 16.43 6.71
N PHE A 42 -6.02 15.25 6.47
CA PHE A 42 -5.27 14.00 6.38
C PHE A 42 -5.17 13.50 4.94
N ILE A 43 -4.08 12.79 4.66
CA ILE A 43 -3.92 11.90 3.52
C ILE A 43 -3.60 10.52 4.08
N VAL A 44 -4.24 9.49 3.54
CA VAL A 44 -3.98 8.09 3.87
C VAL A 44 -3.64 7.36 2.58
N ASP A 45 -2.53 6.65 2.61
CA ASP A 45 -2.11 5.76 1.54
C ASP A 45 -1.79 4.39 2.09
N ALA A 46 -1.96 3.34 1.29
CA ALA A 46 -1.69 1.98 1.68
C ALA A 46 -1.11 1.20 0.50
N GLU A 47 -0.05 0.46 0.76
CA GLU A 47 0.65 -0.35 -0.23
C GLU A 47 0.82 -1.79 0.27
N MET A 48 0.77 -2.75 -0.66
CA MET A 48 1.08 -4.14 -0.37
C MET A 48 2.59 -4.33 -0.38
N ASP A 49 3.18 -4.57 0.78
CA ASP A 49 4.62 -4.83 0.91
C ASP A 49 4.96 -6.27 0.57
N ASN A 50 4.11 -7.20 1.02
CA ASN A 50 4.35 -8.62 0.81
C ASN A 50 3.04 -9.39 0.69
N HIS A 51 3.06 -10.41 -0.18
CA HIS A 51 1.99 -11.40 -0.30
C HIS A 51 2.64 -12.77 -0.42
N SER A 52 2.53 -13.59 0.61
CA SER A 52 3.16 -14.91 0.70
C SER A 52 2.11 -16.00 0.85
N ILE A 53 2.19 -17.02 -0.01
CA ILE A 53 1.32 -18.21 0.08
C ILE A 53 1.92 -19.15 1.10
N GLU A 54 1.30 -19.25 2.29
CA GLU A 54 1.76 -20.09 3.39
C GLU A 54 1.30 -21.55 3.24
N MET A 55 0.06 -21.73 2.78
CA MET A 55 -0.57 -23.03 2.58
C MET A 55 -1.47 -22.98 1.35
N LYS A 56 -1.94 -24.15 0.89
CA LYS A 56 -2.79 -24.29 -0.31
C LYS A 56 -3.95 -23.27 -0.37
N ASN A 57 -4.51 -22.91 0.78
CA ASN A 57 -5.72 -22.09 0.86
C ASN A 57 -5.53 -20.77 1.65
N TRP A 58 -4.30 -20.43 2.07
CA TRP A 58 -4.01 -19.29 2.92
C TRP A 58 -2.81 -18.50 2.41
N ALA A 59 -2.94 -17.19 2.44
CA ALA A 59 -1.84 -16.27 2.18
C ALA A 59 -1.71 -15.26 3.32
N THR A 60 -0.47 -14.95 3.68
CA THR A 60 -0.11 -13.82 4.54
C THR A 60 0.03 -12.58 3.68
N ASN A 61 -0.54 -11.48 4.13
CA ASN A 61 -0.45 -10.19 3.47
C ASN A 61 0.09 -9.19 4.48
N ASP A 62 1.12 -8.46 4.07
CA ASP A 62 1.69 -7.36 4.83
C ASP A 62 1.43 -6.07 4.06
N VAL A 63 0.81 -5.11 4.72
CA VAL A 63 0.42 -3.83 4.13
C VAL A 63 1.04 -2.72 4.96
N SER A 64 1.81 -1.85 4.32
CA SER A 64 2.23 -0.59 4.91
C SER A 64 1.15 0.46 4.69
N VAL A 65 0.91 1.25 5.71
CA VAL A 65 -0.05 2.35 5.67
C VAL A 65 0.63 3.61 6.17
N ASP A 66 0.61 4.63 5.32
CA ASP A 66 1.10 5.96 5.64
C ASP A 66 -0.06 6.93 5.83
N VAL A 67 -0.02 7.65 6.94
CA VAL A 67 -0.98 8.70 7.28
C VAL A 67 -0.22 10.02 7.42
N TRP A 68 -0.47 10.97 6.53
CA TRP A 68 0.08 12.32 6.64
C TRP A 68 -0.97 13.27 7.18
N TYR A 69 -0.58 14.03 8.18
CA TYR A 69 -1.39 15.10 8.72
C TYR A 69 -0.76 16.45 8.40
N TYR A 70 -1.48 17.26 7.67
CA TYR A 70 -1.14 18.64 7.36
C TYR A 70 -1.79 19.56 8.37
N GLY A 71 -1.07 19.87 9.42
CA GLY A 71 -1.55 20.64 10.57
C GLY A 71 -1.34 22.15 10.42
N ARG A 72 -1.58 22.86 11.51
CA ARG A 72 -1.42 24.34 11.60
C ARG A 72 -0.24 24.75 12.44
N SER A 73 0.29 23.87 13.26
CA SER A 73 1.45 24.12 14.13
C SER A 73 2.17 22.81 14.47
N THR A 74 3.40 22.93 14.94
CA THR A 74 4.17 21.78 15.43
C THR A 74 3.52 21.14 16.67
N ALA A 75 2.92 21.94 17.54
CA ALA A 75 2.22 21.43 18.73
C ALA A 75 0.99 20.61 18.33
N ASP A 76 0.23 21.09 17.36
CA ASP A 76 -0.91 20.41 16.76
C ASP A 76 -0.49 19.04 16.15
N CYS A 77 0.57 19.02 15.37
CA CYS A 77 1.11 17.78 14.80
C CYS A 77 1.51 16.76 15.90
N LYS A 78 2.13 17.20 16.98
CA LYS A 78 2.49 16.30 18.10
C LYS A 78 1.26 15.72 18.78
N GLN A 79 0.25 16.55 19.05
CA GLN A 79 -1.02 16.07 19.66
C GLN A 79 -1.73 15.04 18.77
N VAL A 80 -1.74 15.29 17.47
CA VAL A 80 -2.30 14.35 16.49
C VAL A 80 -1.49 13.07 16.44
N GLY A 81 -0.16 13.14 16.51
CA GLY A 81 0.70 11.96 16.59
C GLY A 81 0.37 11.07 17.79
N ASP A 82 0.27 11.66 18.99
CA ASP A 82 -0.10 10.93 20.21
C ASP A 82 -1.50 10.31 20.10
N MET A 83 -2.42 11.03 19.50
CA MET A 83 -3.78 10.53 19.27
C MET A 83 -3.78 9.35 18.28
N LEU A 84 -3.02 9.41 17.18
CA LEU A 84 -2.92 8.32 16.21
C LEU A 84 -2.29 7.07 16.83
N HIS A 85 -1.25 7.21 17.67
CA HIS A 85 -0.69 6.10 18.43
C HIS A 85 -1.78 5.42 19.29
N ASN A 86 -2.51 6.18 20.09
CA ASN A 86 -3.59 5.63 20.93
C ASN A 86 -4.72 5.00 20.09
N LEU A 87 -5.02 5.55 18.93
CA LEU A 87 -6.06 5.07 18.03
C LEU A 87 -5.69 3.71 17.43
N PHE A 88 -4.45 3.56 16.97
CA PHE A 88 -3.96 2.37 16.29
C PHE A 88 -3.31 1.33 17.20
N ASP A 89 -3.22 1.58 18.52
CA ASP A 89 -3.04 0.55 19.54
C ASP A 89 -4.28 -0.34 19.70
N GLN A 90 -5.42 0.08 19.14
CA GLN A 90 -6.66 -0.67 19.17
C GLN A 90 -6.83 -1.54 17.92
N PRO A 91 -7.47 -2.71 18.07
CA PRO A 91 -7.72 -3.57 16.91
C PRO A 91 -8.69 -2.92 15.92
N LEU A 92 -8.39 -3.10 14.63
CA LEU A 92 -9.20 -2.65 13.52
C LEU A 92 -9.98 -3.82 12.92
N ARG A 93 -11.24 -3.59 12.58
CA ARG A 93 -12.01 -4.54 11.78
C ARG A 93 -11.94 -4.11 10.31
N ILE A 94 -11.33 -4.96 9.48
CA ILE A 94 -11.18 -4.73 8.04
C ILE A 94 -11.85 -5.91 7.32
N GLY A 95 -12.99 -5.65 6.68
CA GLY A 95 -13.81 -6.73 6.13
C GLY A 95 -14.26 -7.72 7.21
N GLY A 96 -13.95 -8.99 7.01
CA GLY A 96 -14.24 -10.06 7.97
C GLY A 96 -13.14 -10.32 9.01
N VAL A 97 -12.03 -9.60 8.98
CA VAL A 97 -10.84 -9.85 9.80
C VAL A 97 -10.65 -8.75 10.84
N ILE A 98 -10.19 -9.15 12.04
CA ILE A 98 -9.76 -8.22 13.08
C ILE A 98 -8.24 -8.24 13.10
N VAL A 99 -7.62 -7.06 12.92
CA VAL A 99 -6.17 -6.89 12.87
C VAL A 99 -5.76 -5.80 13.86
N THR A 100 -4.57 -5.95 14.44
CA THR A 100 -3.91 -4.88 15.20
C THR A 100 -2.64 -4.52 14.44
N PRO A 101 -2.35 -3.24 14.19
CA PRO A 101 -1.09 -2.84 13.58
C PRO A 101 0.11 -3.40 14.36
N ASP A 102 1.07 -4.01 13.66
CA ASP A 102 2.22 -4.66 14.30
C ASP A 102 3.20 -3.64 14.87
N SER A 103 3.34 -2.51 14.19
CA SER A 103 4.20 -1.41 14.58
C SER A 103 3.69 -0.11 13.99
N HIS A 104 3.92 0.98 14.68
CA HIS A 104 3.66 2.32 14.17
C HIS A 104 4.69 3.32 14.67
N ASN A 105 4.99 4.31 13.85
CA ASN A 105 5.93 5.38 14.13
C ASN A 105 5.37 6.72 13.66
N ALA A 106 5.67 7.78 14.41
CA ALA A 106 5.25 9.12 14.08
C ALA A 106 6.41 10.11 14.20
N PHE A 107 6.58 10.98 13.22
CA PHE A 107 7.54 12.08 13.27
C PHE A 107 7.06 13.29 12.47
N VAL A 108 7.48 14.47 12.86
CA VAL A 108 7.21 15.70 12.10
C VAL A 108 8.22 15.79 10.95
N ALA A 109 7.73 15.55 9.72
CA ALA A 109 8.55 15.44 8.52
C ALA A 109 9.01 16.82 7.98
N SER A 110 8.14 17.81 8.07
CA SER A 110 8.41 19.19 7.63
C SER A 110 7.58 20.16 8.44
N GLU A 111 7.61 21.45 8.09
CA GLU A 111 6.83 22.46 8.80
C GLU A 111 5.34 22.13 8.79
N TYR A 112 4.83 21.78 9.97
CA TYR A 112 3.43 21.42 10.23
C TYR A 112 2.92 20.20 9.46
N VAL A 113 3.81 19.28 9.08
CA VAL A 113 3.45 17.99 8.48
C VAL A 113 3.92 16.85 9.36
N LEU A 114 2.98 16.08 9.88
CA LEU A 114 3.23 14.83 10.59
C LEU A 114 3.19 13.68 9.60
N SER A 115 4.19 12.81 9.64
CA SER A 115 4.18 11.51 9.00
C SER A 115 3.96 10.43 10.07
N PHE A 116 2.96 9.60 9.89
CA PHE A 116 2.66 8.45 10.72
C PHE A 116 2.59 7.22 9.84
N SER A 117 3.41 6.22 10.14
CA SER A 117 3.47 4.97 9.38
C SER A 117 3.14 3.79 10.28
N MET A 118 2.44 2.79 9.74
CA MET A 118 2.13 1.55 10.44
C MET A 118 2.13 0.36 9.48
N ASN A 119 2.39 -0.84 10.02
CA ASN A 119 2.30 -2.09 9.29
C ASN A 119 1.11 -2.90 9.79
N ILE A 120 0.39 -3.50 8.88
CA ILE A 120 -0.77 -4.35 9.13
C ILE A 120 -0.57 -5.68 8.44
N SER A 121 -0.51 -6.77 9.23
CA SER A 121 -0.42 -8.13 8.72
C SER A 121 -1.73 -8.87 8.92
N TYR A 122 -2.20 -9.58 7.91
CA TYR A 122 -3.41 -10.40 7.98
C TYR A 122 -3.35 -11.64 7.10
N LEU A 123 -4.12 -12.66 7.49
CA LEU A 123 -4.32 -13.85 6.69
C LEU A 123 -5.54 -13.67 5.78
N SER A 124 -5.40 -14.07 4.54
CA SER A 124 -6.50 -14.16 3.58
C SER A 124 -6.67 -15.60 3.08
N THR A 125 -7.90 -15.97 2.74
CA THR A 125 -8.18 -17.24 2.08
C THR A 125 -7.95 -17.09 0.58
N ILE A 126 -7.27 -18.08 0.00
CA ILE A 126 -7.12 -18.19 -1.45
C ILE A 126 -8.32 -18.96 -1.97
N ASP A 127 -9.10 -18.35 -2.88
CA ASP A 127 -10.20 -19.04 -3.57
C ASP A 127 -9.61 -19.96 -4.64
N THR A 128 -9.43 -21.23 -4.27
CA THR A 128 -8.90 -22.26 -5.18
C THR A 128 -9.85 -22.59 -6.32
N ALA A 129 -11.15 -22.26 -6.22
CA ALA A 129 -12.10 -22.46 -7.30
C ALA A 129 -11.87 -21.54 -8.50
N LYS A 130 -11.17 -20.41 -8.30
CA LYS A 130 -10.74 -19.52 -9.39
C LYS A 130 -9.39 -19.89 -9.99
N GLN A 131 -8.70 -20.89 -9.44
CA GLN A 131 -7.39 -21.36 -9.94
C GLN A 131 -7.50 -22.44 -11.03
N ASP A 132 -8.70 -22.95 -11.32
CA ASP A 132 -8.95 -23.74 -12.54
C ASP A 132 -9.00 -22.81 -13.79
N ILE A 133 -7.92 -22.04 -13.95
CA ILE A 133 -7.59 -21.50 -15.28
C ILE A 133 -7.16 -22.73 -16.07
N THR A 134 -8.11 -23.34 -16.79
CA THR A 134 -7.76 -24.33 -17.80
C THR A 134 -6.79 -23.68 -18.77
N MET A 135 -5.77 -24.42 -19.22
CA MET A 135 -4.76 -23.92 -20.18
C MET A 135 -5.38 -23.31 -21.45
N GLY A 136 -6.69 -23.44 -21.66
CA GLY A 136 -7.47 -22.81 -22.74
C GLY A 136 -7.87 -21.36 -22.47
N ASP A 137 -7.83 -20.90 -21.22
CA ASP A 137 -8.23 -19.53 -20.82
C ASP A 137 -7.04 -18.56 -20.73
N VAL A 138 -5.82 -19.06 -20.94
CA VAL A 138 -4.67 -18.18 -21.11
C VAL A 138 -4.88 -17.43 -22.44
N PRO A 139 -5.02 -16.09 -22.41
CA PRO A 139 -5.15 -15.35 -23.68
C PRO A 139 -3.96 -15.74 -24.54
N HIS A 140 -4.25 -16.27 -25.73
CA HIS A 140 -3.23 -16.54 -26.74
C HIS A 140 -2.44 -15.24 -26.91
N ILE A 141 -1.23 -15.22 -26.40
CA ILE A 141 -0.27 -14.17 -26.75
C ILE A 141 -0.01 -14.41 -28.21
N THR A 142 -0.73 -13.68 -29.06
CA THR A 142 -0.51 -13.71 -30.50
C THR A 142 0.95 -13.38 -30.74
N ASP A 143 1.61 -14.14 -31.58
CA ASP A 143 3.07 -14.16 -31.88
C ASP A 143 3.73 -12.78 -32.12
N HIS A 144 2.94 -11.72 -32.25
CA HIS A 144 3.45 -10.34 -32.39
C HIS A 144 4.19 -9.77 -31.17
N ASN A 145 4.01 -10.34 -29.96
CA ASN A 145 4.74 -9.89 -28.77
C ASN A 145 5.99 -10.71 -28.45
N THR A 146 6.09 -11.93 -28.98
CA THR A 146 7.30 -12.77 -28.84
C THR A 146 8.45 -12.24 -29.65
N ASP A 147 8.21 -11.70 -30.86
CA ASP A 147 9.25 -11.09 -31.69
C ASP A 147 9.87 -9.85 -31.03
N LYS A 148 9.06 -9.00 -30.40
CA LYS A 148 9.58 -7.81 -29.69
C LYS A 148 10.36 -8.17 -28.42
N MET A 149 9.96 -9.20 -27.70
CA MET A 149 10.71 -9.69 -26.53
C MET A 149 12.04 -10.34 -26.96
N GLY A 150 12.05 -11.08 -28.06
CA GLY A 150 13.27 -11.63 -28.65
C GLY A 150 14.26 -10.54 -29.11
N GLU A 151 13.77 -9.47 -29.73
CA GLU A 151 14.58 -8.32 -30.15
C GLU A 151 15.17 -7.56 -28.94
N ILE A 152 14.40 -7.36 -27.87
CA ILE A 152 14.89 -6.68 -26.66
C ILE A 152 15.95 -7.52 -25.94
N ILE A 153 15.80 -8.83 -25.86
CA ILE A 153 16.79 -9.74 -25.27
C ILE A 153 18.05 -9.78 -26.12
N ALA A 154 17.93 -9.87 -27.45
CA ALA A 154 19.06 -9.86 -28.35
C ALA A 154 19.83 -8.53 -28.33
N HIS A 155 19.12 -7.40 -28.27
CA HIS A 155 19.73 -6.07 -28.15
C HIS A 155 20.49 -5.88 -26.83
N ASN A 156 19.93 -6.35 -25.71
CA ASN A 156 20.60 -6.31 -24.41
C ASN A 156 21.81 -7.27 -24.31
N MET A 157 21.82 -8.37 -25.06
CA MET A 157 22.99 -9.25 -25.17
C MET A 157 24.12 -8.61 -25.93
N ILE A 158 23.83 -7.94 -27.06
CA ILE A 158 24.83 -7.22 -27.90
C ILE A 158 25.49 -6.11 -27.07
N ILE A 159 24.72 -5.33 -26.30
CA ILE A 159 25.25 -4.25 -25.44
C ILE A 159 26.18 -4.82 -24.37
N LYS A 160 25.88 -6.00 -23.81
CA LYS A 160 26.76 -6.67 -22.82
C LYS A 160 28.08 -7.15 -23.44
N GLU A 161 28.07 -7.67 -24.65
CA GLU A 161 29.28 -8.11 -25.31
C GLU A 161 30.19 -6.93 -25.73
N GLU A 162 29.63 -5.80 -26.15
CA GLU A 162 30.41 -4.60 -26.48
C GLU A 162 31.05 -3.97 -25.22
N LEU A 163 30.38 -4.03 -24.06
CA LEU A 163 30.93 -3.54 -22.80
C LEU A 163 32.03 -4.42 -22.19
N THR A 164 32.07 -5.72 -22.54
CA THR A 164 33.12 -6.65 -22.08
C THR A 164 34.33 -6.66 -22.94
N ASN A 165 34.22 -6.30 -24.23
CA ASN A 165 35.34 -6.27 -25.17
C ASN A 165 36.04 -4.92 -25.29
N GLY A 166 35.62 -3.90 -24.56
CA GLY A 166 36.18 -2.54 -24.61
C GLY A 166 37.24 -2.22 -23.53
N SER A 167 37.77 -3.21 -22.83
CA SER A 167 38.82 -3.01 -21.83
C SER A 167 40.17 -3.51 -22.33
N TYR A 168 40.88 -2.62 -23.01
CA TYR A 168 42.33 -2.63 -23.16
C TYR A 168 42.87 -1.22 -22.91
#